data_787fea4f60aa995f1572a1d76245d55d
#
_entry.id   787fea4f60aa995f1572a1d76245d55d
#
_cell.length_a   1.000
_cell.length_b   1.000
_cell.length_c   1.000
_cell.angle_alpha   90.00
_cell.angle_beta   90.00
_cell.angle_gamma   90.00
#
_symmetry.space_group_name_H-M   'P 1'
#
loop_
_entity.id
_entity.type
_entity.pdbx_description
1 polymer ?
#
loop_
_entity_poly.entity_id
_entity_poly.type
_entity_poly.pdbx_seq_one_letter_code
_entity_poly.pdbx_strand_id
1 'polypeptide(L)'
;MKIQRVLLAFAVTCAFALPCSVPALTQTTDAGKALVTDEALQQAIHDYILAHPEVLIQSLRIAKEREENRAAEQSKALISSLKNDLAGDPNAPVRGNPSGDVTLIEFFDYRCPYCRQVEPFLQALTKNDHGLRVVVKQLPILGPASVYAARVALAANKQGKFEQFHDAVMSKRSNLDEATLLKLAEEAGLALDRLKTDMSSPEVDAEIKRTTQIATALRLTGTPAFIVGNELIPGATDLETLQALVDEARHGTN
;
A
#
# COMPACT_ATOMS: atom_id res chain seq x y z
N MET A 1 21.75 -39.20 -45.21
CA MET A 1 22.14 -40.61 -44.89
C MET A 1 20.85 -41.32 -44.52
N LYS A 2 20.14 -41.84 -45.46
CA LYS A 2 19.98 -43.21 -45.97
C LYS A 2 19.89 -44.23 -44.85
N ILE A 3 18.77 -44.94 -44.84
CA ILE A 3 18.58 -46.35 -44.53
C ILE A 3 17.17 -46.50 -43.93
N GLN A 4 16.26 -47.28 -44.29
CA GLN A 4 15.98 -48.26 -45.34
C GLN A 4 14.74 -49.04 -44.86
N ARG A 5 13.82 -49.19 -45.75
CA ARG A 5 12.57 -49.96 -45.62
C ARG A 5 12.88 -51.45 -45.41
N VAL A 6 12.08 -52.11 -44.57
CA VAL A 6 11.85 -53.55 -44.75
C VAL A 6 10.34 -53.84 -44.66
N LEU A 7 9.81 -54.21 -45.79
CA LEU A 7 8.52 -54.93 -45.99
C LEU A 7 8.73 -56.43 -45.65
N LEU A 8 7.81 -56.96 -44.88
CA LEU A 8 7.58 -58.46 -44.96
C LEU A 8 6.08 -58.70 -44.95
N ALA A 9 5.62 -59.14 -46.10
CA ALA A 9 4.32 -59.76 -46.34
C ALA A 9 4.37 -61.21 -45.93
N PHE A 10 3.34 -61.69 -45.24
CA PHE A 10 2.98 -63.13 -45.28
C PHE A 10 1.46 -63.27 -45.45
N ALA A 11 1.14 -64.05 -46.42
CA ALA A 11 -0.19 -64.37 -46.88
C ALA A 11 -0.68 -65.70 -46.28
N VAL A 12 -2.02 -65.87 -46.30
CA VAL A 12 -2.80 -67.07 -46.44
C VAL A 12 -2.97 -67.95 -45.19
N THR A 13 -4.18 -68.22 -44.71
CA THR A 13 -5.14 -69.15 -45.28
C THR A 13 -6.49 -69.11 -44.58
N CYS A 14 -7.50 -69.37 -45.39
CA CYS A 14 -8.89 -69.69 -45.15
C CYS A 14 -9.11 -70.80 -44.11
N ALA A 15 -10.16 -70.71 -43.26
CA ALA A 15 -11.19 -71.74 -43.21
C ALA A 15 -12.18 -71.64 -42.06
N PHE A 16 -13.41 -71.85 -42.34
CA PHE A 16 -14.54 -72.38 -41.56
C PHE A 16 -15.34 -71.44 -40.67
N ALA A 17 -16.49 -71.11 -41.24
CA ALA A 17 -17.65 -70.55 -40.54
C ALA A 17 -18.29 -71.58 -39.60
N LEU A 18 -18.50 -71.18 -38.35
CA LEU A 18 -19.53 -71.72 -37.46
C LEU A 18 -20.35 -70.57 -36.89
N PRO A 19 -21.65 -70.60 -36.99
CA PRO A 19 -22.46 -69.56 -36.39
C PRO A 19 -22.51 -69.73 -34.83
N CYS A 20 -21.72 -69.02 -34.14
CA CYS A 20 -21.86 -68.91 -32.67
C CYS A 20 -22.95 -67.87 -32.37
N SER A 21 -24.13 -68.37 -32.00
CA SER A 21 -25.21 -67.49 -31.45
C SER A 21 -24.74 -66.93 -30.16
N VAL A 22 -24.29 -65.66 -30.18
CA VAL A 22 -24.02 -64.89 -28.97
C VAL A 22 -25.35 -64.33 -28.48
N PRO A 23 -25.79 -64.60 -27.24
CA PRO A 23 -26.96 -63.94 -26.68
C PRO A 23 -26.68 -62.42 -26.65
N ALA A 24 -27.59 -61.65 -27.23
CA ALA A 24 -27.60 -60.23 -27.13
C ALA A 24 -27.62 -59.84 -25.64
N LEU A 25 -26.47 -59.47 -25.13
CA LEU A 25 -26.41 -58.67 -23.87
C LEU A 25 -27.17 -57.40 -24.14
N THR A 26 -28.40 -57.33 -23.66
CA THR A 26 -29.13 -56.10 -23.50
C THR A 26 -28.25 -55.17 -22.68
N GLN A 27 -27.60 -54.22 -23.33
CA GLN A 27 -27.04 -53.07 -22.67
C GLN A 27 -28.21 -52.34 -22.00
N THR A 28 -28.34 -52.51 -20.70
CA THR A 28 -29.12 -51.59 -19.89
C THR A 28 -28.45 -50.24 -20.06
N THR A 29 -29.04 -49.41 -20.90
CA THR A 29 -28.74 -48.01 -20.97
C THR A 29 -28.99 -47.44 -19.59
N ASP A 30 -27.93 -46.94 -18.96
CA ASP A 30 -27.97 -46.18 -17.72
C ASP A 30 -28.83 -44.92 -17.97
N ALA A 31 -30.14 -45.09 -17.80
CA ALA A 31 -31.14 -44.05 -17.92
C ALA A 31 -31.11 -43.24 -16.63
N GLY A 32 -30.11 -42.39 -16.46
CA GLY A 32 -30.00 -41.60 -15.21
C GLY A 32 -29.11 -40.37 -15.25
N LYS A 33 -28.38 -40.15 -16.33
CA LYS A 33 -27.57 -38.93 -16.43
C LYS A 33 -28.08 -38.09 -17.60
N ALA A 34 -29.18 -37.40 -17.39
CA ALA A 34 -29.58 -36.34 -18.28
C ALA A 34 -28.41 -35.35 -18.37
N LEU A 35 -27.71 -35.32 -19.50
CA LEU A 35 -26.73 -34.28 -19.79
C LEU A 35 -27.48 -32.97 -19.82
N VAL A 36 -27.35 -32.18 -18.74
CA VAL A 36 -27.86 -30.82 -18.70
C VAL A 36 -27.21 -30.09 -19.86
N THR A 37 -28.01 -29.63 -20.82
CA THR A 37 -27.46 -28.84 -21.91
C THR A 37 -26.90 -27.55 -21.35
N ASP A 38 -25.89 -26.98 -22.01
CA ASP A 38 -25.23 -25.75 -21.58
C ASP A 38 -26.25 -24.59 -21.41
N GLU A 39 -27.23 -24.54 -22.32
CA GLU A 39 -28.34 -23.57 -22.26
C GLU A 39 -29.26 -23.77 -21.02
N ALA A 40 -29.64 -25.00 -20.72
CA ALA A 40 -30.45 -25.30 -19.55
C ALA A 40 -29.72 -24.99 -18.22
N LEU A 41 -28.40 -25.22 -18.19
CA LEU A 41 -27.58 -24.84 -17.03
C LEU A 41 -27.47 -23.32 -16.88
N GLN A 42 -27.23 -22.60 -17.97
CA GLN A 42 -27.18 -21.13 -17.97
C GLN A 42 -28.50 -20.53 -17.49
N GLN A 43 -29.61 -21.02 -17.99
CA GLN A 43 -30.94 -20.58 -17.57
C GLN A 43 -31.18 -20.85 -16.06
N ALA A 44 -30.85 -22.04 -15.59
CA ALA A 44 -31.00 -22.39 -14.17
C ALA A 44 -30.15 -21.48 -13.26
N ILE A 45 -28.90 -21.17 -13.66
CA ILE A 45 -28.03 -20.24 -12.94
C ILE A 45 -28.64 -18.82 -12.94
N HIS A 46 -29.11 -18.35 -14.09
CA HIS A 46 -29.77 -17.06 -14.21
C HIS A 46 -30.97 -16.94 -13.28
N ASP A 47 -31.88 -17.91 -13.33
CA ASP A 47 -33.09 -17.92 -12.51
C ASP A 47 -32.76 -18.02 -11.01
N TYR A 48 -31.76 -18.82 -10.65
CA TYR A 48 -31.27 -18.91 -9.27
C TYR A 48 -30.73 -17.58 -8.76
N ILE A 49 -29.90 -16.88 -9.58
CA ILE A 49 -29.33 -15.58 -9.22
C ILE A 49 -30.43 -14.52 -9.03
N LEU A 50 -31.44 -14.52 -9.90
CA LEU A 50 -32.57 -13.59 -9.78
C LEU A 50 -33.46 -13.90 -8.56
N ALA A 51 -33.61 -15.17 -8.22
CA ALA A 51 -34.36 -15.59 -7.03
C ALA A 51 -33.56 -15.34 -5.72
N HIS A 52 -32.22 -15.32 -5.80
CA HIS A 52 -31.30 -15.20 -4.68
C HIS A 52 -30.25 -14.10 -4.88
N PRO A 53 -30.65 -12.82 -5.00
CA PRO A 53 -29.71 -11.71 -5.26
C PRO A 53 -28.68 -11.52 -4.13
N GLU A 54 -28.96 -11.99 -2.92
CA GLU A 54 -28.03 -11.99 -1.79
C GLU A 54 -26.74 -12.78 -2.07
N VAL A 55 -26.78 -13.78 -2.94
CA VAL A 55 -25.59 -14.57 -3.34
C VAL A 55 -24.57 -13.69 -4.07
N LEU A 56 -25.02 -12.78 -4.93
CA LEU A 56 -24.13 -11.83 -5.60
C LEU A 56 -23.54 -10.85 -4.60
N ILE A 57 -24.35 -10.31 -3.69
CA ILE A 57 -23.87 -9.38 -2.65
C ILE A 57 -22.82 -10.06 -1.77
N GLN A 58 -23.07 -11.31 -1.36
CA GLN A 58 -22.13 -12.09 -0.58
C GLN A 58 -20.85 -12.39 -1.35
N SER A 59 -20.97 -12.77 -2.62
CA SER A 59 -19.80 -13.06 -3.50
C SER A 59 -18.94 -11.83 -3.69
N LEU A 60 -19.54 -10.64 -3.91
CA LEU A 60 -18.82 -9.38 -4.03
C LEU A 60 -18.12 -9.00 -2.71
N ARG A 61 -18.77 -9.24 -1.57
CA ARG A 61 -18.15 -9.00 -0.25
C ARG A 61 -16.91 -9.87 -0.06
N ILE A 62 -17.04 -11.17 -0.33
CA ILE A 62 -15.91 -12.12 -0.22
C ILE A 62 -14.79 -11.75 -1.20
N ALA A 63 -15.12 -11.37 -2.44
CA ALA A 63 -14.14 -10.94 -3.42
C ALA A 63 -13.39 -9.69 -2.97
N LYS A 64 -14.11 -8.70 -2.44
CA LYS A 64 -13.55 -7.47 -1.90
C LYS A 64 -12.63 -7.74 -0.71
N GLU A 65 -13.08 -8.53 0.26
CA GLU A 65 -12.27 -8.91 1.44
C GLU A 65 -10.98 -9.63 1.04
N ARG A 66 -11.05 -10.55 0.08
CA ARG A 66 -9.85 -11.23 -0.46
C ARG A 66 -8.88 -10.27 -1.12
N GLU A 67 -9.37 -9.27 -1.84
CA GLU A 67 -8.54 -8.27 -2.50
C GLU A 67 -7.91 -7.33 -1.47
N GLU A 68 -8.66 -6.88 -0.47
CA GLU A 68 -8.16 -6.06 0.64
C GLU A 68 -7.07 -6.80 1.43
N ASN A 69 -7.29 -8.06 1.79
CA ASN A 69 -6.28 -8.88 2.48
C ASN A 69 -5.03 -9.07 1.63
N ARG A 70 -5.18 -9.34 0.33
CA ARG A 70 -4.05 -9.47 -0.60
C ARG A 70 -3.28 -8.16 -0.74
N ALA A 71 -3.97 -7.03 -0.82
CA ALA A 71 -3.36 -5.71 -0.89
C ALA A 71 -2.62 -5.38 0.41
N ALA A 72 -3.18 -5.71 1.58
CA ALA A 72 -2.54 -5.52 2.88
C ALA A 72 -1.24 -6.35 3.00
N GLU A 73 -1.26 -7.64 2.63
CA GLU A 73 -0.06 -8.48 2.64
C GLU A 73 1.03 -7.98 1.68
N GLN A 74 0.64 -7.52 0.48
CA GLN A 74 1.58 -6.90 -0.46
C GLN A 74 2.18 -5.62 0.11
N SER A 75 1.38 -4.81 0.79
CA SER A 75 1.82 -3.57 1.46
C SER A 75 2.82 -3.87 2.56
N LYS A 76 2.54 -4.86 3.44
CA LYS A 76 3.46 -5.29 4.51
C LYS A 76 4.80 -5.76 3.95
N ALA A 77 4.79 -6.59 2.92
CA ALA A 77 6.00 -7.06 2.27
C ALA A 77 6.82 -5.92 1.66
N LEU A 78 6.15 -4.96 1.04
CA LEU A 78 6.78 -3.78 0.44
C LEU A 78 7.37 -2.87 1.53
N ILE A 79 6.62 -2.57 2.60
CA ILE A 79 7.10 -1.77 3.74
C ILE A 79 8.35 -2.40 4.34
N SER A 80 8.35 -3.71 4.55
CA SER A 80 9.51 -4.45 5.05
C SER A 80 10.73 -4.29 4.13
N SER A 81 10.54 -4.36 2.82
CA SER A 81 11.61 -4.19 1.84
C SER A 81 12.15 -2.75 1.76
N LEU A 82 11.31 -1.76 2.06
CA LEU A 82 11.63 -0.33 2.06
C LEU A 82 12.03 0.22 3.44
N LYS A 83 12.23 -0.64 4.44
CA LYS A 83 12.48 -0.20 5.82
C LYS A 83 13.59 0.84 5.95
N ASN A 84 14.69 0.68 5.21
CA ASN A 84 15.79 1.64 5.22
C ASN A 84 15.43 2.97 4.56
N ASP A 85 14.68 2.96 3.47
CA ASP A 85 14.24 4.19 2.79
C ASP A 85 13.16 4.93 3.58
N LEU A 86 12.37 4.21 4.36
CA LEU A 86 11.32 4.75 5.20
C LEU A 86 11.87 5.31 6.52
N ALA A 87 12.57 4.48 7.28
CA ALA A 87 13.00 4.80 8.64
C ALA A 87 14.48 5.22 8.75
N GLY A 88 15.34 4.74 7.85
CA GLY A 88 16.78 4.96 7.89
C GLY A 88 17.29 6.15 7.09
N ASP A 89 16.43 6.93 6.45
CA ASP A 89 16.82 8.06 5.63
C ASP A 89 17.39 9.22 6.49
N PRO A 90 18.69 9.58 6.35
CA PRO A 90 19.29 10.63 7.15
C PRO A 90 18.81 12.04 6.79
N ASN A 91 18.15 12.21 5.64
CA ASN A 91 17.63 13.50 5.17
C ASN A 91 16.19 13.74 5.62
N ALA A 92 15.49 12.67 6.02
CA ALA A 92 14.12 12.81 6.52
C ALA A 92 14.11 13.45 7.92
N PRO A 93 13.25 14.46 8.14
CA PRO A 93 13.09 15.03 9.47
C PRO A 93 12.59 14.01 10.49
N VAL A 94 13.10 14.12 11.71
CA VAL A 94 12.69 13.27 12.82
C VAL A 94 12.17 14.15 13.96
N ARG A 95 11.04 13.73 14.55
CA ARG A 95 10.43 14.32 15.76
C ARG A 95 10.44 13.27 16.88
N GLY A 96 10.25 13.73 18.12
CA GLY A 96 10.32 12.87 19.29
C GLY A 96 11.75 12.39 19.58
N ASN A 97 11.91 11.12 19.93
CA ASN A 97 13.22 10.55 20.28
C ASN A 97 13.92 9.96 19.05
N PRO A 98 15.04 10.53 18.56
CA PRO A 98 15.77 9.97 17.40
C PRO A 98 16.28 8.54 17.63
N SER A 99 16.45 8.13 18.88
CA SER A 99 16.88 6.77 19.29
C SER A 99 15.72 5.93 19.83
N GLY A 100 14.48 6.31 19.55
CA GLY A 100 13.28 5.61 20.01
C GLY A 100 13.22 4.17 19.52
N ASP A 101 12.64 3.30 20.34
CA ASP A 101 12.48 1.87 20.08
C ASP A 101 11.40 1.55 19.05
N VAL A 102 10.38 2.43 18.92
CA VAL A 102 9.35 2.35 17.88
C VAL A 102 9.48 3.52 16.92
N THR A 103 9.39 3.23 15.63
CA THR A 103 9.36 4.26 14.58
C THR A 103 7.97 4.32 13.95
N LEU A 104 7.36 5.50 14.03
CA LEU A 104 6.20 5.90 13.25
C LEU A 104 6.67 6.73 12.06
N ILE A 105 6.18 6.44 10.88
CA ILE A 105 6.47 7.21 9.67
C ILE A 105 5.19 7.92 9.26
N GLU A 106 5.27 9.23 9.04
CA GLU A 106 4.16 10.06 8.59
C GLU A 106 4.45 10.58 7.18
N PHE A 107 3.57 10.31 6.23
CA PHE A 107 3.53 11.00 4.94
C PHE A 107 2.67 12.26 5.07
N PHE A 108 3.28 13.41 4.83
CA PHE A 108 2.79 14.70 5.29
C PHE A 108 2.79 15.77 4.19
N ASP A 109 1.76 16.62 4.20
CA ASP A 109 1.70 17.85 3.39
C ASP A 109 1.22 19.02 4.25
N TYR A 110 1.98 20.11 4.32
CA TYR A 110 1.65 21.30 5.12
C TYR A 110 0.30 21.96 4.78
N ARG A 111 -0.18 21.76 3.57
CA ARG A 111 -1.46 22.29 3.10
C ARG A 111 -2.64 21.34 3.30
N CYS A 112 -2.37 20.14 3.72
CA CYS A 112 -3.42 19.16 3.97
C CYS A 112 -4.18 19.48 5.26
N PRO A 113 -5.50 19.71 5.21
CA PRO A 113 -6.29 19.99 6.41
C PRO A 113 -6.34 18.79 7.37
N TYR A 114 -6.28 17.58 6.84
CA TYR A 114 -6.28 16.35 7.63
C TYR A 114 -4.95 16.12 8.36
N CYS A 115 -3.81 16.49 7.76
CA CYS A 115 -2.52 16.50 8.48
C CYS A 115 -2.58 17.45 9.67
N ARG A 116 -3.15 18.65 9.46
CA ARG A 116 -3.35 19.62 10.54
C ARG A 116 -4.29 19.13 11.63
N GLN A 117 -5.29 18.33 11.28
CA GLN A 117 -6.24 17.75 12.23
C GLN A 117 -5.57 16.73 13.16
N VAL A 118 -4.64 15.92 12.64
CA VAL A 118 -3.95 14.87 13.41
C VAL A 118 -2.72 15.35 14.17
N GLU A 119 -2.18 16.51 13.82
CA GLU A 119 -0.99 17.08 14.46
C GLU A 119 -1.04 17.13 15.99
N PRO A 120 -2.14 17.54 16.64
CA PRO A 120 -2.23 17.50 18.10
C PRO A 120 -2.08 16.09 18.70
N PHE A 121 -2.48 15.05 17.93
CA PHE A 121 -2.34 13.67 18.38
C PHE A 121 -0.88 13.21 18.34
N LEU A 122 -0.15 13.57 17.27
CA LEU A 122 1.27 13.29 17.15
C LEU A 122 2.09 14.03 18.21
N GLN A 123 1.76 15.29 18.49
CA GLN A 123 2.37 16.05 19.59
C GLN A 123 2.12 15.39 20.94
N ALA A 124 0.90 14.92 21.19
CA ALA A 124 0.58 14.21 22.44
C ALA A 124 1.35 12.89 22.55
N LEU A 125 1.42 12.12 21.45
CA LEU A 125 2.17 10.85 21.42
C LEU A 125 3.65 11.08 21.71
N THR A 126 4.32 11.96 20.98
CA THR A 126 5.76 12.21 21.17
C THR A 126 6.09 12.80 22.54
N LYS A 127 5.17 13.56 23.14
CA LYS A 127 5.33 14.09 24.49
C LYS A 127 5.18 13.03 25.57
N ASN A 128 4.26 12.07 25.38
CA ASN A 128 3.93 11.09 26.42
C ASN A 128 4.78 9.81 26.28
N ASP A 129 5.29 9.52 25.08
CA ASP A 129 6.09 8.34 24.76
C ASP A 129 7.50 8.74 24.36
N HIS A 130 8.43 8.69 25.32
CA HIS A 130 9.85 9.01 25.08
C HIS A 130 10.61 7.90 24.31
N GLY A 131 9.97 6.76 24.02
CA GLY A 131 10.47 5.71 23.14
C GLY A 131 10.01 5.88 21.68
N LEU A 132 9.17 6.87 21.38
CA LEU A 132 8.65 7.06 20.04
C LEU A 132 9.57 7.95 19.18
N ARG A 133 9.91 7.48 17.99
CA ARG A 133 10.57 8.19 16.90
C ARG A 133 9.59 8.43 15.77
N VAL A 134 9.36 9.66 15.36
CA VAL A 134 8.48 10.01 14.24
C VAL A 134 9.32 10.52 13.07
N VAL A 135 9.31 9.79 11.96
CA VAL A 135 9.96 10.18 10.70
C VAL A 135 8.92 10.86 9.81
N VAL A 136 9.17 12.12 9.44
CA VAL A 136 8.24 12.91 8.63
C VAL A 136 8.68 12.88 7.16
N LYS A 137 7.93 12.18 6.33
CA LYS A 137 8.14 12.09 4.88
C LYS A 137 7.33 13.17 4.16
N GLN A 138 8.01 14.17 3.60
CA GLN A 138 7.37 15.27 2.88
C GLN A 138 6.76 14.78 1.57
N LEU A 139 5.43 14.74 1.49
CA LEU A 139 4.65 14.31 0.33
C LEU A 139 3.78 15.47 -0.20
N PRO A 140 4.36 16.46 -0.91
CA PRO A 140 3.68 17.68 -1.32
C PRO A 140 2.81 17.45 -2.56
N ILE A 141 1.60 16.93 -2.37
CA ILE A 141 0.67 16.56 -3.46
C ILE A 141 -0.41 17.60 -3.76
N LEU A 142 -0.50 18.66 -2.96
CA LEU A 142 -1.54 19.69 -3.09
C LEU A 142 -1.09 20.93 -3.87
N GLY A 143 -0.13 20.75 -4.78
CA GLY A 143 0.30 21.75 -5.74
C GLY A 143 1.58 22.51 -5.37
N PRO A 144 1.94 23.56 -6.15
CA PRO A 144 3.25 24.23 -6.03
C PRO A 144 3.55 24.79 -4.65
N ALA A 145 2.55 25.31 -3.96
CA ALA A 145 2.71 25.86 -2.61
C ALA A 145 3.02 24.78 -1.56
N SER A 146 2.53 23.55 -1.74
CA SER A 146 2.95 22.39 -0.92
C SER A 146 4.41 22.03 -1.16
N VAL A 147 4.84 22.04 -2.43
CA VAL A 147 6.24 21.79 -2.79
C VAL A 147 7.16 22.84 -2.16
N TYR A 148 6.77 24.12 -2.20
CA TYR A 148 7.54 25.18 -1.56
C TYR A 148 7.66 24.97 -0.05
N ALA A 149 6.54 24.68 0.64
CA ALA A 149 6.54 24.40 2.07
C ALA A 149 7.40 23.20 2.46
N ALA A 150 7.33 22.11 1.68
CA ALA A 150 8.17 20.94 1.88
C ALA A 150 9.67 21.26 1.73
N ARG A 151 10.04 22.07 0.73
CA ARG A 151 11.42 22.54 0.53
C ARG A 151 11.94 23.34 1.72
N VAL A 152 11.13 24.28 2.24
CA VAL A 152 11.47 25.06 3.43
C VAL A 152 11.68 24.12 4.63
N ALA A 153 10.81 23.15 4.83
CA ALA A 153 10.88 22.21 5.95
C ALA A 153 12.13 21.32 5.88
N LEU A 154 12.47 20.78 4.69
CA LEU A 154 13.68 19.98 4.48
C LEU A 154 14.96 20.83 4.65
N ALA A 155 14.94 22.08 4.18
CA ALA A 155 16.03 23.01 4.41
C ALA A 155 16.16 23.40 5.91
N ALA A 156 15.04 23.51 6.63
CA ALA A 156 15.05 23.70 8.07
C ALA A 156 15.67 22.49 8.80
N ASN A 157 15.40 21.27 8.30
CA ASN A 157 16.03 20.05 8.81
C ASN A 157 17.56 20.08 8.65
N LYS A 158 18.07 20.55 7.52
CA LYS A 158 19.53 20.71 7.29
C LYS A 158 20.18 21.72 8.25
N GLN A 159 19.41 22.60 8.87
CA GLN A 159 19.85 23.53 9.92
C GLN A 159 19.56 23.03 11.35
N GLY A 160 19.00 21.82 11.51
CA GLY A 160 18.61 21.27 12.81
C GLY A 160 17.45 22.03 13.48
N LYS A 161 16.60 22.70 12.67
CA LYS A 161 15.50 23.55 13.12
C LYS A 161 14.13 23.08 12.59
N PHE A 162 14.05 21.81 12.16
CA PHE A 162 12.81 21.28 11.60
C PHE A 162 11.62 21.41 12.56
N GLU A 163 11.77 20.96 13.81
CA GLU A 163 10.66 20.92 14.77
C GLU A 163 10.15 22.33 15.09
N GLN A 164 11.05 23.28 15.34
CA GLN A 164 10.68 24.68 15.60
C GLN A 164 9.91 25.30 14.42
N PHE A 165 10.38 25.05 13.19
CA PHE A 165 9.70 25.50 11.97
C PHE A 165 8.34 24.80 11.81
N HIS A 166 8.31 23.49 11.97
CA HIS A 166 7.10 22.68 11.82
C HIS A 166 6.01 23.16 12.79
N ASP A 167 6.33 23.31 14.07
CA ASP A 167 5.39 23.77 15.09
C ASP A 167 4.89 25.19 14.81
N ALA A 168 5.77 26.09 14.37
CA ALA A 168 5.40 27.45 13.98
C ALA A 168 4.40 27.43 12.81
N VAL A 169 4.61 26.59 11.80
CA VAL A 169 3.71 26.46 10.65
C VAL A 169 2.39 25.81 11.03
N MET A 170 2.43 24.73 11.84
CA MET A 170 1.23 24.00 12.21
C MET A 170 0.33 24.75 13.19
N SER A 171 0.89 25.62 14.03
CA SER A 171 0.12 26.52 14.89
C SER A 171 -0.58 27.65 14.12
N LYS A 172 -0.12 27.98 12.91
CA LYS A 172 -0.65 29.08 12.10
C LYS A 172 -1.92 28.66 11.36
N ARG A 173 -3.01 29.41 11.54
CA ARG A 173 -4.30 29.16 10.85
C ARG A 173 -4.46 29.97 9.55
N SER A 174 -3.50 30.84 9.21
CA SER A 174 -3.54 31.68 8.02
C SER A 174 -2.99 30.97 6.77
N ASN A 175 -3.14 31.62 5.61
CA ASN A 175 -2.55 31.16 4.36
C ASN A 175 -1.03 30.96 4.51
N LEU A 176 -0.54 29.83 4.00
CA LEU A 176 0.89 29.49 3.99
C LEU A 176 1.48 29.88 2.62
N ASP A 177 1.50 31.17 2.32
CA ASP A 177 2.24 31.70 1.17
C ASP A 177 3.77 31.75 1.47
N GLU A 178 4.55 32.01 0.44
CA GLU A 178 6.01 32.01 0.53
C GLU A 178 6.53 33.02 1.56
N ALA A 179 5.94 34.24 1.58
CA ALA A 179 6.35 35.29 2.52
C ALA A 179 6.06 34.87 3.97
N THR A 180 4.90 34.27 4.22
CA THR A 180 4.53 33.75 5.54
C THR A 180 5.49 32.63 5.97
N LEU A 181 5.80 31.68 5.08
CA LEU A 181 6.71 30.58 5.39
C LEU A 181 8.14 31.06 5.68
N LEU A 182 8.65 32.03 4.92
CA LEU A 182 9.97 32.63 5.20
C LEU A 182 9.99 33.39 6.53
N LYS A 183 8.93 34.14 6.86
CA LYS A 183 8.80 34.81 8.14
C LYS A 183 8.79 33.80 9.30
N LEU A 184 8.02 32.71 9.19
CA LEU A 184 7.98 31.65 10.21
C LEU A 184 9.33 30.94 10.34
N ALA A 185 10.05 30.79 9.24
CA ALA A 185 11.41 30.25 9.25
C ALA A 185 12.38 31.17 10.02
N GLU A 186 12.29 32.46 9.80
CA GLU A 186 13.09 33.45 10.54
C GLU A 186 12.74 33.46 12.05
N GLU A 187 11.45 33.43 12.38
CA GLU A 187 10.95 33.35 13.77
C GLU A 187 11.40 32.03 14.45
N ALA A 188 11.53 30.95 13.71
CA ALA A 188 12.09 29.66 14.18
C ALA A 188 13.63 29.67 14.30
N GLY A 189 14.29 30.79 13.96
CA GLY A 189 15.72 30.99 14.09
C GLY A 189 16.55 30.40 12.95
N LEU A 190 15.96 30.22 11.75
CA LEU A 190 16.70 29.80 10.57
C LEU A 190 17.48 30.97 9.94
N ALA A 191 18.69 30.67 9.45
CA ALA A 191 19.46 31.57 8.63
C ALA A 191 18.88 31.61 7.21
N LEU A 192 18.21 32.71 6.83
CA LEU A 192 17.42 32.81 5.60
C LEU A 192 18.26 32.64 4.32
N ASP A 193 19.50 33.15 4.27
CA ASP A 193 20.35 33.01 3.09
C ASP A 193 20.76 31.54 2.89
N ARG A 194 21.10 30.84 3.96
CA ARG A 194 21.36 29.41 3.94
C ARG A 194 20.10 28.62 3.59
N LEU A 195 18.94 29.01 4.16
CA LEU A 195 17.65 28.37 3.85
C LEU A 195 17.35 28.40 2.37
N LYS A 196 17.50 29.55 1.69
CA LYS A 196 17.26 29.70 0.25
C LYS A 196 18.20 28.80 -0.58
N THR A 197 19.45 28.70 -0.16
CA THR A 197 20.44 27.82 -0.82
C THR A 197 20.07 26.36 -0.63
N ASP A 198 19.76 25.95 0.60
CA ASP A 198 19.41 24.58 0.96
C ASP A 198 18.08 24.12 0.31
N MET A 199 17.09 25.00 0.17
CA MET A 199 15.83 24.71 -0.53
C MET A 199 16.00 24.28 -1.99
N SER A 200 17.05 24.78 -2.63
CA SER A 200 17.36 24.50 -4.05
C SER A 200 18.42 23.41 -4.21
N SER A 201 18.79 22.74 -3.13
CA SER A 201 19.82 21.74 -3.15
C SER A 201 19.34 20.43 -3.78
N PRO A 202 20.22 19.68 -4.48
CA PRO A 202 19.88 18.38 -5.07
C PRO A 202 19.38 17.36 -4.04
N GLU A 203 19.83 17.46 -2.79
CA GLU A 203 19.41 16.54 -1.71
C GLU A 203 17.94 16.74 -1.35
N VAL A 204 17.47 18.00 -1.30
CA VAL A 204 16.05 18.32 -1.05
C VAL A 204 15.17 17.81 -2.19
N ASP A 205 15.60 18.00 -3.43
CA ASP A 205 14.90 17.45 -4.60
C ASP A 205 14.84 15.92 -4.58
N ALA A 206 15.97 15.30 -4.26
CA ALA A 206 16.08 13.84 -4.18
C ALA A 206 15.16 13.27 -3.07
N GLU A 207 15.06 13.95 -1.92
CA GLU A 207 14.18 13.51 -0.82
C GLU A 207 12.69 13.58 -1.18
N ILE A 208 12.24 14.69 -1.75
CA ILE A 208 10.84 14.82 -2.21
C ILE A 208 10.53 13.77 -3.28
N LYS A 209 11.45 13.57 -4.23
CA LYS A 209 11.30 12.55 -5.28
C LYS A 209 11.23 11.14 -4.69
N ARG A 210 12.12 10.80 -3.76
CA ARG A 210 12.15 9.49 -3.10
C ARG A 210 10.84 9.25 -2.34
N THR A 211 10.40 10.22 -1.53
CA THR A 211 9.13 10.12 -0.81
C THR A 211 7.96 9.91 -1.76
N THR A 212 7.92 10.62 -2.89
CA THR A 212 6.89 10.45 -3.92
C THR A 212 6.93 9.06 -4.55
N GLN A 213 8.12 8.52 -4.82
CA GLN A 213 8.27 7.16 -5.37
C GLN A 213 7.78 6.09 -4.38
N ILE A 214 8.13 6.22 -3.10
CA ILE A 214 7.67 5.32 -2.04
C ILE A 214 6.15 5.39 -1.91
N ALA A 215 5.59 6.60 -1.83
CA ALA A 215 4.14 6.81 -1.74
C ALA A 215 3.40 6.19 -2.93
N THR A 216 3.94 6.33 -4.15
CA THR A 216 3.37 5.71 -5.36
C THR A 216 3.43 4.19 -5.28
N ALA A 217 4.55 3.61 -4.86
CA ALA A 217 4.71 2.17 -4.70
C ALA A 217 3.73 1.60 -3.65
N LEU A 218 3.51 2.32 -2.56
CA LEU A 218 2.54 2.00 -1.50
C LEU A 218 1.09 2.35 -1.88
N ARG A 219 0.86 2.88 -3.09
CA ARG A 219 -0.46 3.31 -3.59
C ARG A 219 -1.15 4.34 -2.68
N LEU A 220 -0.37 5.21 -2.05
CA LEU A 220 -0.91 6.31 -1.25
C LEU A 220 -1.55 7.35 -2.19
N THR A 221 -2.80 7.68 -1.93
CA THR A 221 -3.59 8.63 -2.74
C THR A 221 -3.80 9.97 -2.04
N GLY A 222 -3.32 10.11 -0.80
CA GLY A 222 -3.52 11.31 0.02
C GLY A 222 -2.59 11.37 1.22
N THR A 223 -2.71 12.46 1.95
CA THR A 223 -2.07 12.71 3.24
C THR A 223 -3.12 13.04 4.30
N PRO A 224 -2.87 12.76 5.59
CA PRO A 224 -1.71 12.03 6.07
C PRO A 224 -1.82 10.54 5.71
N ALA A 225 -0.71 9.81 5.80
CA ALA A 225 -0.70 8.35 5.89
C ALA A 225 0.40 7.96 6.88
N PHE A 226 0.18 6.89 7.61
CA PHE A 226 1.09 6.45 8.66
C PHE A 226 1.57 5.03 8.42
N ILE A 227 2.83 4.77 8.82
CA ILE A 227 3.36 3.40 8.91
C ILE A 227 3.92 3.23 10.32
N VAL A 228 3.48 2.18 11.01
CA VAL A 228 4.02 1.75 12.29
C VAL A 228 4.31 0.25 12.19
N GLY A 229 5.55 -0.15 12.43
CA GLY A 229 5.96 -1.51 12.13
C GLY A 229 5.82 -1.84 10.65
N ASN A 230 4.93 -2.77 10.31
CA ASN A 230 4.59 -3.13 8.93
C ASN A 230 3.15 -2.74 8.56
N GLU A 231 2.43 -2.06 9.44
CA GLU A 231 1.04 -1.64 9.20
C GLU A 231 0.99 -0.27 8.55
N LEU A 232 0.20 -0.17 7.47
CA LEU A 232 -0.08 1.07 6.74
C LEU A 232 -1.49 1.55 7.07
N ILE A 233 -1.60 2.77 7.56
CA ILE A 233 -2.87 3.45 7.84
C ILE A 233 -3.02 4.62 6.85
N PRO A 234 -3.86 4.49 5.83
CA PRO A 234 -4.14 5.58 4.89
C PRO A 234 -5.14 6.57 5.48
N GLY A 235 -4.82 7.85 5.41
CA GLY A 235 -5.71 8.93 5.87
C GLY A 235 -5.52 9.32 7.33
N ALA A 236 -6.37 10.26 7.76
CA ALA A 236 -6.40 10.71 9.14
C ALA A 236 -6.96 9.62 10.07
N THR A 237 -6.37 9.52 11.24
CA THR A 237 -6.80 8.59 12.30
C THR A 237 -6.76 9.31 13.65
N ASP A 238 -7.29 8.68 14.69
CA ASP A 238 -7.32 9.23 16.04
C ASP A 238 -6.10 8.83 16.87
N LEU A 239 -5.99 9.45 18.05
CA LEU A 239 -4.90 9.21 18.97
C LEU A 239 -4.89 7.77 19.51
N GLU A 240 -6.06 7.20 19.80
CA GLU A 240 -6.20 5.86 20.36
C GLU A 240 -5.68 4.80 19.37
N THR A 241 -6.05 4.93 18.10
CA THR A 241 -5.56 4.06 17.03
C THR A 241 -4.04 4.14 16.88
N LEU A 242 -3.47 5.37 16.85
CA LEU A 242 -2.01 5.54 16.73
C LEU A 242 -1.28 4.94 17.95
N GLN A 243 -1.82 5.15 19.17
CA GLN A 243 -1.24 4.60 20.39
C GLN A 243 -1.26 3.06 20.36
N ALA A 244 -2.39 2.47 19.98
CA ALA A 244 -2.52 1.01 19.90
C ALA A 244 -1.51 0.39 18.92
N LEU A 245 -1.28 1.02 17.78
CA LEU A 245 -0.31 0.57 16.78
C LEU A 245 1.14 0.69 17.28
N VAL A 246 1.45 1.77 18.01
CA VAL A 246 2.77 1.94 18.63
C VAL A 246 3.00 0.86 19.71
N ASP A 247 2.00 0.59 20.54
CA ASP A 247 2.07 -0.44 21.56
C ASP A 247 2.19 -1.84 20.96
N GLU A 248 1.44 -2.13 19.89
CA GLU A 248 1.54 -3.39 19.14
C GLU A 248 2.94 -3.56 18.51
N ALA A 249 3.46 -2.52 17.85
CA ALA A 249 4.79 -2.56 17.25
C ALA A 249 5.90 -2.78 18.30
N ARG A 250 5.73 -2.25 19.52
CA ARG A 250 6.68 -2.42 20.63
C ARG A 250 6.65 -3.83 21.20
N HIS A 251 5.49 -4.44 21.35
CA HIS A 251 5.32 -5.74 21.98
C HIS A 251 5.27 -6.91 20.98
N GLY A 252 4.98 -6.64 19.71
CA GLY A 252 4.85 -7.65 18.65
C GLY A 252 6.16 -8.01 17.92
N THR A 253 7.28 -7.44 18.31
CA THR A 253 8.62 -7.71 17.73
C THR A 253 9.33 -8.93 18.36
N ASN A 254 8.59 -10.00 18.65
CA ASN A 254 9.18 -11.29 19.02
C ASN A 254 9.21 -12.26 17.85
#